data_e064d2900e3ce381610ec9e10cf6c8ce
#
_entry.id   e064d2900e3ce381610ec9e10cf6c8ce
#
_cell.length_a   1.000
_cell.length_b   1.000
_cell.length_c   1.000
_cell.angle_alpha   90.00
_cell.angle_beta   90.00
_cell.angle_gamma   90.00
#
_symmetry.space_group_name_H-M   'P 1'
#
loop_
_entity.id
_entity.type
_entity.pdbx_description
1 polymer ?
#
loop_
_entity_poly.entity_id
_entity_poly.type
_entity_poly.pdbx_seq_one_letter_code
_entity_poly.pdbx_strand_id
1 'polypeptide(L)'
;MMPFFPHRVLKRKMTALVSPHQDGQIIAHLLKWFHITPINGSSNENPRQSALELMRALIHGYDLCISPDGPRGPRMRMKKSPIYFASKTGKPIVCACYSSKPCKIASTSWDRTLIPLPFAKGVFALSNPIYVPEGLDDDGVETYRQKLERIANLQAQECDALAGNPVIEPADVYDFKKKEG
;
A
#
# COMPACT_ATOMS: atom_id res chain seq x y z
N MET A 1 -0.10 4.31 10.31
CA MET A 1 0.77 3.67 11.32
C MET A 1 1.63 2.55 10.74
N MET A 2 1.10 1.78 9.81
CA MET A 2 1.77 0.61 9.21
C MET A 2 3.16 0.89 8.57
N PRO A 3 3.39 1.97 7.81
CA PRO A 3 4.69 2.23 7.19
C PRO A 3 5.84 2.47 8.17
N PHE A 4 5.53 2.82 9.41
CA PHE A 4 6.54 3.20 10.41
C PHE A 4 7.24 2.02 11.07
N PHE A 5 6.56 0.89 11.15
CA PHE A 5 7.10 -0.31 11.78
C PHE A 5 8.30 -0.88 11.01
N PRO A 6 8.24 -1.10 9.70
CA PRO A 6 9.37 -1.60 8.94
C PRO A 6 10.60 -0.70 9.02
N HIS A 7 10.42 0.63 8.96
CA HIS A 7 11.52 1.58 9.07
C HIS A 7 12.31 1.42 10.39
N ARG A 8 11.61 1.34 11.52
CA ARG A 8 12.26 1.20 12.84
C ARG A 8 12.94 -0.14 13.03
N VAL A 9 12.34 -1.21 12.52
CA VAL A 9 12.86 -2.58 12.68
C VAL A 9 13.97 -2.88 11.67
N LEU A 10 13.78 -2.49 10.42
CA LEU A 10 14.69 -2.84 9.34
C LEU A 10 15.77 -1.78 9.09
N LYS A 11 15.68 -0.61 9.73
CA LYS A 11 16.60 0.55 9.56
C LYS A 11 16.82 0.93 8.08
N ARG A 12 15.78 0.78 7.26
CA ARG A 12 15.83 1.08 5.82
C ARG A 12 15.31 2.48 5.54
N LYS A 13 15.87 3.13 4.51
CA LYS A 13 15.35 4.40 4.00
C LYS A 13 14.04 4.13 3.26
N MET A 14 12.98 4.81 3.64
CA MET A 14 11.65 4.62 3.06
C MET A 14 11.14 5.91 2.43
N THR A 15 10.36 5.77 1.38
CA THR A 15 9.65 6.86 0.72
C THR A 15 8.20 6.49 0.46
N ALA A 16 7.35 7.50 0.34
CA ALA A 16 5.95 7.33 -0.04
C ALA A 16 5.48 8.49 -0.93
N LEU A 17 4.62 8.20 -1.88
CA LEU A 17 3.96 9.23 -2.69
C LEU A 17 2.89 9.93 -1.86
N VAL A 18 2.91 11.25 -1.87
CA VAL A 18 1.97 12.09 -1.12
C VAL A 18 1.35 13.12 -2.06
N SER A 19 0.05 13.35 -1.93
CA SER A 19 -0.64 14.38 -2.68
C SER A 19 -0.05 15.77 -2.41
N PRO A 20 0.09 16.64 -3.42
CA PRO A 20 0.53 18.03 -3.23
C PRO A 20 -0.52 18.91 -2.55
N HIS A 21 -1.78 18.48 -2.45
CA HIS A 21 -2.86 19.23 -1.81
C HIS A 21 -2.71 19.30 -0.29
N GLN A 22 -3.49 20.19 0.36
CA GLN A 22 -3.38 20.47 1.80
C GLN A 22 -3.42 19.22 2.68
N ASP A 23 -4.34 18.31 2.42
CA ASP A 23 -4.45 17.05 3.17
C ASP A 23 -3.18 16.18 3.04
N GLY A 24 -2.58 16.17 1.85
CA GLY A 24 -1.32 15.50 1.60
C GLY A 24 -0.15 16.12 2.35
N GLN A 25 -0.12 17.43 2.53
CA GLN A 25 0.93 18.11 3.29
C GLN A 25 0.93 17.73 4.78
N ILE A 26 -0.24 17.53 5.37
CA ILE A 26 -0.35 17.00 6.74
C ILE A 26 0.27 15.62 6.84
N ILE A 27 -0.06 14.74 5.88
CA ILE A 27 0.52 13.39 5.79
C ILE A 27 2.04 13.47 5.58
N ALA A 28 2.53 14.38 4.73
CA ALA A 28 3.95 14.57 4.48
C ALA A 28 4.72 14.95 5.76
N HIS A 29 4.16 15.83 6.60
CA HIS A 29 4.75 16.19 7.89
C HIS A 29 4.79 14.99 8.84
N LEU A 30 3.71 14.22 8.93
CA LEU A 30 3.67 13.00 9.75
C LEU A 30 4.70 11.98 9.28
N LEU A 31 4.83 11.75 7.98
CA LEU A 31 5.81 10.84 7.41
C LEU A 31 7.25 11.23 7.78
N LYS A 32 7.59 12.53 7.70
CA LYS A 32 8.91 13.05 8.11
C LYS A 32 9.22 12.77 9.58
N TRP A 33 8.24 12.87 10.46
CA TRP A 33 8.40 12.52 11.89
C TRP A 33 8.80 11.05 12.09
N PHE A 34 8.39 10.20 11.17
CA PHE A 34 8.76 8.79 11.17
C PHE A 34 9.94 8.45 10.25
N HIS A 35 10.71 9.47 9.83
CA HIS A 35 11.87 9.32 8.95
C HIS A 35 11.54 8.69 7.57
N ILE A 36 10.31 8.85 7.10
CA ILE A 36 9.90 8.47 5.75
C ILE A 36 9.95 9.72 4.87
N THR A 37 10.68 9.66 3.78
CA THR A 37 10.83 10.78 2.85
C THR A 37 9.57 10.88 1.98
N PRO A 38 8.77 11.95 2.09
CA PRO A 38 7.64 12.13 1.19
C PRO A 38 8.13 12.56 -0.19
N ILE A 39 7.60 11.96 -1.25
CA ILE A 39 7.72 12.43 -2.62
C ILE A 39 6.39 13.08 -2.98
N ASN A 40 6.42 14.37 -3.27
CA ASN A 40 5.23 15.10 -3.70
C ASN A 40 4.90 14.70 -5.13
N GLY A 41 3.68 14.26 -5.35
CA GLY A 41 3.22 13.91 -6.67
C GLY A 41 1.74 13.56 -6.68
N SER A 42 1.14 13.74 -7.86
CA SER A 42 -0.24 13.38 -8.09
C SER A 42 -0.31 12.33 -9.18
N SER A 43 -1.06 11.26 -8.93
CA SER A 43 -1.41 10.29 -9.98
C SER A 43 -2.29 10.91 -11.06
N ASN A 44 -2.81 12.11 -10.85
CA ASN A 44 -3.72 12.80 -11.77
C ASN A 44 -3.05 13.94 -12.55
N GLU A 45 -2.17 14.74 -11.92
CA GLU A 45 -1.61 15.95 -12.55
C GLU A 45 -0.34 15.69 -13.36
N ASN A 46 0.57 14.84 -12.86
CA ASN A 46 1.80 14.47 -13.58
C ASN A 46 2.22 13.03 -13.23
N PRO A 47 1.46 12.01 -13.64
CA PRO A 47 1.70 10.63 -13.25
C PRO A 47 3.07 10.10 -13.72
N ARG A 48 3.54 10.55 -14.90
CA ARG A 48 4.85 10.14 -15.43
C ARG A 48 6.01 10.68 -14.59
N GLN A 49 5.97 11.94 -14.20
CA GLN A 49 7.02 12.56 -13.40
C GLN A 49 7.08 11.92 -12.02
N SER A 50 5.93 11.75 -11.36
CA SER A 50 5.84 11.06 -10.06
C SER A 50 6.40 9.64 -10.13
N ALA A 51 6.07 8.88 -11.17
CA ALA A 51 6.59 7.54 -11.38
C ALA A 51 8.11 7.53 -11.56
N LEU A 52 8.68 8.48 -12.32
CA LEU A 52 10.14 8.60 -12.50
C LEU A 52 10.86 8.93 -11.19
N GLU A 53 10.30 9.81 -10.37
CA GLU A 53 10.88 10.15 -9.06
C GLU A 53 10.86 8.95 -8.11
N LEU A 54 9.76 8.19 -8.08
CA LEU A 54 9.66 6.96 -7.31
C LEU A 54 10.66 5.89 -7.78
N MET A 55 10.81 5.71 -9.10
CA MET A 55 11.80 4.80 -9.66
C MET A 55 13.25 5.21 -9.29
N ARG A 56 13.57 6.50 -9.39
CA ARG A 56 14.86 7.02 -8.94
C ARG A 56 15.12 6.73 -7.46
N ALA A 57 14.13 6.95 -6.60
CA ALA A 57 14.24 6.63 -5.18
C ALA A 57 14.52 5.14 -4.96
N LEU A 58 13.83 4.23 -5.66
CA LEU A 58 14.07 2.79 -5.60
C LEU A 58 15.50 2.43 -6.03
N ILE A 59 16.00 3.02 -7.11
CA ILE A 59 17.37 2.81 -7.62
C ILE A 59 18.40 3.30 -6.60
N HIS A 60 18.14 4.43 -5.91
CA HIS A 60 19.01 4.97 -4.86
C HIS A 60 18.87 4.25 -3.49
N GLY A 61 18.21 3.11 -3.46
CA GLY A 61 18.14 2.24 -2.28
C GLY A 61 17.06 2.60 -1.26
N TYR A 62 16.10 3.43 -1.64
CA TYR A 62 14.89 3.62 -0.83
C TYR A 62 13.92 2.47 -1.03
N ASP A 63 13.19 2.13 0.02
CA ASP A 63 12.00 1.28 -0.08
C ASP A 63 10.77 2.16 -0.33
N LEU A 64 9.92 1.77 -1.26
CA LEU A 64 8.72 2.49 -1.62
C LEU A 64 7.51 1.90 -0.90
N CYS A 65 6.83 2.72 -0.10
CA CYS A 65 5.54 2.38 0.50
C CYS A 65 4.42 2.76 -0.44
N ILE A 66 3.61 1.78 -0.82
CA ILE A 66 2.46 1.97 -1.72
C ILE A 66 1.21 1.38 -1.06
N SER A 67 0.10 2.14 -1.05
CA SER A 67 -1.23 1.59 -0.84
C SER A 67 -1.66 0.93 -2.16
N PRO A 68 -1.81 -0.40 -2.20
CA PRO A 68 -1.92 -1.12 -3.47
C PRO A 68 -3.21 -0.85 -4.22
N ASP A 69 -4.28 -0.50 -3.52
CA ASP A 69 -5.59 -0.14 -4.07
C ASP A 69 -5.69 1.33 -4.50
N GLY A 70 -4.70 2.15 -4.11
CA GLY A 70 -4.68 3.58 -4.44
C GLY A 70 -5.71 4.41 -3.66
N PRO A 71 -5.72 5.75 -3.87
CA PRO A 71 -6.54 6.65 -3.06
C PRO A 71 -8.05 6.56 -3.35
N ARG A 72 -8.43 6.00 -4.50
CA ARG A 72 -9.82 5.88 -4.91
C ARG A 72 -10.38 4.46 -4.83
N GLY A 73 -9.54 3.48 -4.47
CA GLY A 73 -9.92 2.08 -4.44
C GLY A 73 -10.16 1.46 -5.83
N PRO A 74 -11.00 0.45 -5.92
CA PRO A 74 -11.82 -0.18 -4.87
C PRO A 74 -10.98 -0.93 -3.82
N ARG A 75 -11.53 -1.05 -2.60
CA ARG A 75 -10.86 -1.67 -1.46
C ARG A 75 -10.33 -3.07 -1.77
N MET A 76 -9.07 -3.31 -1.39
CA MET A 76 -8.37 -4.59 -1.54
C MET A 76 -8.27 -5.05 -3.01
N ARG A 77 -8.29 -4.11 -3.96
CA ARG A 77 -8.07 -4.34 -5.39
C ARG A 77 -6.79 -3.67 -5.83
N MET A 78 -5.77 -4.48 -6.04
CA MET A 78 -4.43 -3.99 -6.36
C MET A 78 -4.38 -3.32 -7.74
N LYS A 79 -3.70 -2.18 -7.82
CA LYS A 79 -3.36 -1.52 -9.09
C LYS A 79 -2.11 -2.16 -9.72
N LYS A 80 -1.90 -1.94 -11.01
CA LYS A 80 -0.74 -2.46 -11.75
C LYS A 80 0.59 -1.79 -11.38
N SER A 81 0.55 -0.59 -10.79
CA SER A 81 1.77 0.21 -10.52
C SER A 81 2.85 -0.50 -9.69
N PRO A 82 2.56 -1.25 -8.62
CA PRO A 82 3.61 -1.97 -7.89
C PRO A 82 4.36 -2.98 -8.77
N ILE A 83 3.64 -3.65 -9.67
CA ILE A 83 4.21 -4.64 -10.58
C ILE A 83 5.15 -3.96 -11.59
N TYR A 84 4.72 -2.83 -12.17
CA TYR A 84 5.57 -2.05 -13.08
C TYR A 84 6.85 -1.55 -12.41
N PHE A 85 6.77 -1.04 -11.17
CA PHE A 85 7.97 -0.61 -10.45
C PHE A 85 8.92 -1.78 -10.18
N ALA A 86 8.40 -2.92 -9.72
CA ALA A 86 9.23 -4.09 -9.45
C ALA A 86 9.88 -4.64 -10.73
N SER A 87 9.11 -4.80 -11.80
CA SER A 87 9.62 -5.29 -13.10
C SER A 87 10.69 -4.38 -13.70
N LYS A 88 10.56 -3.05 -13.55
CA LYS A 88 11.53 -2.08 -14.09
C LYS A 88 12.78 -1.89 -13.23
N THR A 89 12.71 -2.18 -11.95
CA THR A 89 13.82 -1.92 -11.02
C THR A 89 14.48 -3.20 -10.50
N GLY A 90 13.91 -4.38 -10.78
CA GLY A 90 14.36 -5.66 -10.22
C GLY A 90 14.19 -5.77 -8.70
N LYS A 91 13.53 -4.79 -8.05
CA LYS A 91 13.31 -4.80 -6.61
C LYS A 91 12.13 -5.69 -6.25
N PRO A 92 12.23 -6.48 -5.16
CA PRO A 92 11.12 -7.33 -4.74
C PRO A 92 9.98 -6.51 -4.14
N ILE A 93 8.78 -7.09 -4.23
CA ILE A 93 7.61 -6.59 -3.50
C ILE A 93 7.46 -7.40 -2.21
N VAL A 94 7.21 -6.71 -1.11
CA VAL A 94 6.85 -7.30 0.18
C VAL A 94 5.47 -6.78 0.56
N CYS A 95 4.50 -7.67 0.67
CA CYS A 95 3.19 -7.32 1.21
C CYS A 95 3.31 -7.13 2.72
N ALA A 96 2.77 -6.02 3.22
CA ALA A 96 2.78 -5.69 4.63
C ALA A 96 1.34 -5.43 5.09
N CYS A 97 0.89 -6.15 6.09
CA CYS A 97 -0.45 -6.05 6.65
C CYS A 97 -0.40 -5.91 8.16
N TYR A 98 -1.43 -5.30 8.73
CA TYR A 98 -1.59 -5.26 10.18
C TYR A 98 -3.06 -5.29 10.57
N SER A 99 -3.32 -5.79 11.78
CA SER A 99 -4.60 -5.64 12.45
C SER A 99 -4.38 -5.45 13.94
N SER A 100 -5.35 -4.90 14.67
CA SER A 100 -5.20 -4.64 16.09
C SER A 100 -6.54 -4.62 16.81
N LYS A 101 -6.52 -4.93 18.14
CA LYS A 101 -7.69 -4.85 19.00
C LYS A 101 -7.30 -4.32 20.39
N PRO A 102 -8.06 -3.38 21.00
CA PRO A 102 -9.27 -2.76 20.46
C PRO A 102 -8.99 -1.78 19.28
N CYS A 103 -9.94 -1.71 18.36
CA CYS A 103 -9.86 -0.81 17.20
C CYS A 103 -11.24 -0.25 16.85
N LYS A 104 -11.24 0.80 16.02
CA LYS A 104 -12.43 1.34 15.36
C LYS A 104 -12.27 1.13 13.86
N ILE A 105 -13.28 0.56 13.23
CA ILE A 105 -13.35 0.44 11.77
C ILE A 105 -14.15 1.62 11.24
N ALA A 106 -13.58 2.40 10.33
CA ALA A 106 -14.23 3.52 9.67
C ALA A 106 -15.23 2.98 8.63
N SER A 107 -16.44 2.62 9.09
CA SER A 107 -17.46 1.97 8.26
C SER A 107 -17.96 2.84 7.10
N THR A 108 -17.88 4.17 7.24
CA THR A 108 -18.25 5.14 6.21
C THR A 108 -17.15 5.40 5.18
N SER A 109 -15.91 5.00 5.46
CA SER A 109 -14.82 5.10 4.50
C SER A 109 -14.88 3.95 3.49
N TRP A 110 -14.56 4.23 2.23
CA TRP A 110 -14.55 3.23 1.16
C TRP A 110 -13.58 2.07 1.43
N ASP A 111 -12.46 2.35 2.10
CA ASP A 111 -11.40 1.41 2.42
C ASP A 111 -11.63 0.66 3.75
N ARG A 112 -12.60 1.08 4.55
CA ARG A 112 -12.86 0.56 5.91
C ARG A 112 -11.60 0.55 6.76
N THR A 113 -10.85 1.66 6.74
CA THR A 113 -9.61 1.81 7.50
C THR A 113 -9.78 1.41 8.96
N LEU A 114 -8.89 0.54 9.43
CA LEU A 114 -8.79 0.15 10.82
C LEU A 114 -7.95 1.18 11.59
N ILE A 115 -8.55 1.77 12.63
CA ILE A 115 -7.93 2.78 13.50
C ILE A 115 -7.66 2.12 14.86
N PRO A 116 -6.40 1.87 15.21
CA PRO A 116 -6.06 1.34 16.53
C PRO A 116 -6.47 2.31 17.64
N LEU A 117 -7.02 1.80 18.73
CA LEU A 117 -7.26 2.58 19.95
C LEU A 117 -6.01 2.57 20.85
N PRO A 118 -5.91 3.52 21.79
CA PRO A 118 -4.81 3.50 22.77
C PRO A 118 -4.69 2.14 23.45
N PHE A 119 -3.44 1.69 23.64
CA PHE A 119 -3.09 0.40 24.26
C PHE A 119 -3.56 -0.84 23.48
N ALA A 120 -3.96 -0.70 22.21
CA ALA A 120 -4.30 -1.84 21.37
C ALA A 120 -3.10 -2.76 21.18
N LYS A 121 -3.34 -4.07 21.29
CA LYS A 121 -2.41 -5.10 20.85
C LYS A 121 -2.61 -5.34 19.35
N GLY A 122 -1.53 -5.52 18.61
CA GLY A 122 -1.60 -5.68 17.16
C GLY A 122 -0.78 -6.84 16.65
N VAL A 123 -1.20 -7.32 15.50
CA VAL A 123 -0.47 -8.27 14.65
C VAL A 123 0.05 -7.50 13.45
N PHE A 124 1.30 -7.75 13.11
CA PHE A 124 1.94 -7.20 11.91
C PHE A 124 2.57 -8.35 11.13
N ALA A 125 2.24 -8.46 9.87
CA ALA A 125 2.75 -9.52 9.01
C ALA A 125 3.44 -8.95 7.77
N LEU A 126 4.53 -9.60 7.39
CA LEU A 126 5.27 -9.35 6.15
C LEU A 126 5.29 -10.64 5.33
N SER A 127 5.05 -10.54 4.03
CA SER A 127 5.26 -11.67 3.13
C SER A 127 6.75 -11.92 2.88
N ASN A 128 7.08 -13.09 2.36
CA ASN A 128 8.36 -13.28 1.72
C ASN A 128 8.52 -12.33 0.53
N PRO A 129 9.76 -11.92 0.19
CA PRO A 129 10.02 -11.09 -0.98
C PRO A 129 9.54 -11.78 -2.27
N ILE A 130 8.78 -11.05 -3.08
CA ILE A 130 8.23 -11.53 -4.35
C ILE A 130 8.93 -10.77 -5.48
N TYR A 131 9.68 -11.50 -6.28
CA TYR A 131 10.38 -10.95 -7.44
C TYR A 131 9.46 -11.01 -8.67
N VAL A 132 9.43 -9.91 -9.41
CA VAL A 132 8.69 -9.77 -10.65
C VAL A 132 9.69 -9.77 -11.80
N PRO A 133 9.54 -10.62 -12.82
CA PRO A 133 10.45 -10.64 -13.98
C PRO A 133 10.44 -9.30 -14.72
N GLU A 134 11.56 -9.00 -15.37
CA GLU A 134 11.64 -7.88 -16.30
C GLU A 134 10.94 -8.22 -17.63
N GLY A 135 10.49 -7.17 -18.33
CA GLY A 135 9.98 -7.32 -19.69
C GLY A 135 8.63 -8.01 -19.81
N LEU A 136 7.83 -8.02 -18.73
CA LEU A 136 6.47 -8.55 -18.80
C LEU A 136 5.61 -7.74 -19.80
N ASP A 137 4.84 -8.46 -20.60
CA ASP A 137 3.71 -7.93 -21.35
C ASP A 137 2.51 -7.62 -20.44
N ASP A 138 1.45 -7.09 -21.03
CA ASP A 138 0.26 -6.68 -20.26
C ASP A 138 -0.43 -7.85 -19.56
N ASP A 139 -0.40 -9.04 -20.14
CA ASP A 139 -0.99 -10.26 -19.57
C ASP A 139 -0.12 -10.79 -18.41
N GLY A 140 1.19 -10.74 -18.55
CA GLY A 140 2.14 -11.05 -17.50
C GLY A 140 1.99 -10.10 -16.31
N VAL A 141 1.87 -8.80 -16.55
CA VAL A 141 1.61 -7.79 -15.51
C VAL A 141 0.30 -8.08 -14.80
N GLU A 142 -0.77 -8.42 -15.51
CA GLU A 142 -2.07 -8.74 -14.91
C GLU A 142 -2.01 -10.02 -14.08
N THR A 143 -1.31 -11.04 -14.55
CA THR A 143 -1.09 -12.29 -13.82
C THR A 143 -0.39 -12.05 -12.48
N TYR A 144 0.70 -11.27 -12.48
CA TYR A 144 1.41 -10.90 -11.25
C TYR A 144 0.57 -10.00 -10.34
N ARG A 145 -0.22 -9.09 -10.90
CA ARG A 145 -1.14 -8.25 -10.14
C ARG A 145 -2.15 -9.11 -9.35
N GLN A 146 -2.79 -10.05 -10.02
CA GLN A 146 -3.77 -10.96 -9.38
C GLN A 146 -3.12 -11.85 -8.31
N LYS A 147 -1.93 -12.38 -8.60
CA LYS A 147 -1.17 -13.17 -7.63
C LYS A 147 -0.86 -12.38 -6.36
N LEU A 148 -0.35 -11.15 -6.51
CA LEU A 148 -0.01 -10.28 -5.40
C LEU A 148 -1.25 -9.80 -4.63
N GLU A 149 -2.34 -9.45 -5.34
CA GLU A 149 -3.63 -9.13 -4.73
C GLU A 149 -4.11 -10.26 -3.82
N ARG A 150 -4.06 -11.50 -4.31
CA ARG A 150 -4.45 -12.67 -3.52
C ARG A 150 -3.59 -12.84 -2.27
N ILE A 151 -2.26 -12.73 -2.41
CA ILE A 151 -1.32 -12.86 -1.28
C ILE A 151 -1.62 -11.77 -0.23
N ALA A 152 -1.74 -10.51 -0.65
CA ALA A 152 -2.00 -9.40 0.25
C ALA A 152 -3.35 -9.54 0.97
N ASN A 153 -4.39 -9.95 0.25
CA ASN A 153 -5.72 -10.13 0.83
C ASN A 153 -5.76 -11.28 1.84
N LEU A 154 -5.18 -12.43 1.53
CA LEU A 154 -5.08 -13.55 2.47
C LEU A 154 -4.32 -13.15 3.72
N GLN A 155 -3.19 -12.47 3.57
CA GLN A 155 -2.39 -12.00 4.69
C GLN A 155 -3.13 -10.98 5.57
N ALA A 156 -3.92 -10.08 4.97
CA ALA A 156 -4.76 -9.12 5.70
C ALA A 156 -5.85 -9.86 6.51
N GLN A 157 -6.51 -10.83 5.90
CA GLN A 157 -7.54 -11.66 6.54
C GLN A 157 -6.96 -12.48 7.71
N GLU A 158 -5.77 -13.05 7.54
CA GLU A 158 -5.05 -13.72 8.63
C GLU A 158 -4.71 -12.77 9.78
N CYS A 159 -4.25 -11.55 9.50
CA CYS A 159 -4.02 -10.54 10.52
C CYS A 159 -5.30 -10.19 11.28
N ASP A 160 -6.43 -10.05 10.59
CA ASP A 160 -7.72 -9.76 11.21
C ASP A 160 -8.16 -10.91 12.12
N ALA A 161 -8.08 -12.14 11.64
CA ALA A 161 -8.43 -13.33 12.42
C ALA A 161 -7.55 -13.46 13.68
N LEU A 162 -6.23 -13.29 13.56
CA LEU A 162 -5.28 -13.35 14.66
C LEU A 162 -5.51 -12.21 15.69
N ALA A 163 -5.93 -11.05 15.25
CA ALA A 163 -6.28 -9.94 16.14
C ALA A 163 -7.68 -10.09 16.76
N GLY A 164 -8.48 -11.08 16.32
CA GLY A 164 -9.86 -11.30 16.76
C GLY A 164 -10.84 -10.28 16.20
N ASN A 165 -10.57 -9.72 15.02
CA ASN A 165 -11.45 -8.83 14.28
C ASN A 165 -12.27 -9.59 13.23
N PRO A 166 -13.42 -9.05 12.79
CA PRO A 166 -14.11 -9.56 11.61
C PRO A 166 -13.22 -9.44 10.37
N VAL A 167 -13.22 -10.47 9.55
CA VAL A 167 -12.52 -10.46 8.27
C VAL A 167 -13.19 -9.46 7.33
N ILE A 168 -12.38 -8.58 6.73
CA ILE A 168 -12.85 -7.60 5.75
C ILE A 168 -12.64 -8.18 4.35
N GLU A 169 -13.74 -8.31 3.59
CA GLU A 169 -13.69 -8.82 2.23
C GLU A 169 -13.34 -7.72 1.20
N PRO A 170 -12.69 -8.09 0.09
CA PRO A 170 -12.48 -7.18 -1.04
C PRO A 170 -13.79 -6.60 -1.55
N ALA A 171 -13.75 -5.35 -2.00
CA ALA A 171 -14.93 -4.74 -2.62
C ALA A 171 -15.30 -5.45 -3.93
N ASP A 172 -16.61 -5.54 -4.22
CA ASP A 172 -17.07 -5.99 -5.51
C ASP A 172 -16.76 -4.94 -6.58
N VAL A 173 -16.18 -5.38 -7.70
CA VAL A 173 -15.80 -4.50 -8.80
C VAL A 173 -17.04 -3.90 -9.50
N TYR A 174 -18.17 -4.58 -9.44
CA TYR A 174 -19.43 -4.12 -10.05
C TYR A 174 -20.11 -3.02 -9.23
N ASP A 175 -20.05 -3.09 -7.90
CA ASP A 175 -20.65 -2.07 -7.03
C ASP A 175 -19.92 -0.71 -7.10
N PHE A 176 -18.66 -0.71 -7.49
CA PHE A 176 -17.85 0.49 -7.57
C PHE A 176 -18.17 1.32 -8.82
N LYS A 177 -18.42 0.66 -9.95
CA LYS A 177 -18.81 1.32 -11.22
C LYS A 177 -20.17 2.02 -11.16
N LYS A 178 -21.08 1.58 -10.28
CA LYS A 178 -22.39 2.21 -10.08
C LYS A 178 -22.35 3.53 -9.30
N LYS A 179 -21.26 3.83 -8.59
CA LYS A 179 -21.13 5.08 -7.79
C LYS A 179 -20.41 6.20 -8.53
N GLU A 180 -19.79 5.93 -9.68
CA GLU A 180 -19.11 6.93 -10.52
C GLU A 180 -19.95 7.38 -11.73
N GLY A 181 -21.14 6.85 -11.96
CA GLY A 181 -22.15 7.27 -12.93
C GLY A 181 -23.31 7.95 -12.25
#